data_450ef35d972097e4707963293950cbb4
#
_entry.id   450ef35d972097e4707963293950cbb4
#
_cell.length_a   1.000
_cell.length_b   1.000
_cell.length_c   1.000
_cell.angle_alpha   90.00
_cell.angle_beta   90.00
_cell.angle_gamma   90.00
#
_symmetry.space_group_name_H-M   'P 1'
#
loop_
_entity.id
_entity.type
_entity.pdbx_description
1 polymer ?
#
loop_
_entity_poly.entity_id
_entity_poly.type
_entity_poly.pdbx_seq_one_letter_code
_entity_poly.pdbx_strand_id
1 'polypeptide(L)'
;MKSVKMLKGEELEIGTTDKHGNQLKQSDFVVAQDDFEGISICQILYNGITKEFVAMNSSGWWIPYQDLSIATEKLDHVIVKEFLGLEKCGAYWGKGNTPFIRMPIEYFNPVEESTLILETLGRRYKDLFTVIENGCWYLTVNKQIYSEERLGVVACLAAIDCARNKV
;
A
#
# COMPACT_ATOMS: atom_id res chain seq x y z
N MET A 1 32.42 -8.89 -3.33
CA MET A 1 31.14 -8.65 -2.67
C MET A 1 31.18 -7.28 -2.00
N LYS A 2 30.57 -6.26 -2.59
CA LYS A 2 30.52 -4.92 -1.99
C LYS A 2 29.51 -4.96 -0.84
N SER A 3 29.96 -4.83 0.38
CA SER A 3 29.10 -4.61 1.54
C SER A 3 28.38 -3.27 1.36
N VAL A 4 27.08 -3.31 1.11
CA VAL A 4 26.24 -2.12 1.11
C VAL A 4 26.13 -1.65 2.55
N LYS A 5 26.83 -0.57 2.91
CA LYS A 5 26.57 0.16 4.16
C LYS A 5 25.17 0.79 4.01
N MET A 6 24.18 0.21 4.66
CA MET A 6 22.90 0.88 4.85
C MET A 6 23.11 2.11 5.72
N LEU A 7 23.04 3.29 5.13
CA LEU A 7 22.87 4.52 5.88
C LEU A 7 21.46 4.51 6.49
N LYS A 8 21.38 4.80 7.78
CA LYS A 8 20.10 4.92 8.49
C LYS A 8 19.19 5.90 7.74
N GLY A 9 18.08 5.42 7.16
CA GLY A 9 17.06 6.23 6.54
C GLY A 9 16.95 6.14 5.01
N GLU A 10 17.89 5.49 4.32
CA GLU A 10 17.76 5.22 2.88
C GLU A 10 17.22 3.81 2.65
N GLU A 11 16.00 3.73 2.17
CA GLU A 11 15.43 2.47 1.70
C GLU A 11 16.14 2.06 0.41
N LEU A 12 16.59 0.80 0.35
CA LEU A 12 17.32 0.26 -0.77
C LEU A 12 16.43 0.19 -2.02
N GLU A 13 16.82 0.90 -3.07
CA GLU A 13 16.24 0.73 -4.39
C GLU A 13 16.56 -0.67 -4.92
N ILE A 14 15.53 -1.38 -5.37
CA ILE A 14 15.69 -2.77 -5.81
C ILE A 14 15.94 -2.91 -7.31
N GLY A 15 16.02 -1.80 -8.04
CA GLY A 15 16.37 -1.77 -9.47
C GLY A 15 15.23 -2.11 -10.42
N THR A 16 13.98 -2.11 -9.96
CA THR A 16 12.80 -2.29 -10.80
C THR A 16 11.70 -1.27 -10.44
N THR A 17 10.69 -1.17 -11.31
CA THR A 17 9.56 -0.28 -11.15
C THR A 17 8.26 -1.06 -11.02
N ASP A 18 7.18 -0.39 -10.63
CA ASP A 18 5.83 -0.94 -10.78
C ASP A 18 5.35 -0.79 -12.24
N LYS A 19 4.13 -1.25 -12.52
CA LYS A 19 3.54 -1.19 -13.88
C LYS A 19 3.31 0.24 -14.40
N HIS A 20 3.39 1.25 -13.55
CA HIS A 20 3.28 2.66 -13.91
C HIS A 20 4.64 3.37 -14.01
N GLY A 21 5.75 2.65 -13.84
CA GLY A 21 7.09 3.19 -13.87
C GLY A 21 7.56 3.84 -12.57
N ASN A 22 6.83 3.67 -11.45
CA ASN A 22 7.25 4.16 -10.15
C ASN A 22 8.34 3.25 -9.58
N GLN A 23 9.47 3.85 -9.16
CA GLN A 23 10.59 3.12 -8.58
C GLN A 23 10.17 2.37 -7.32
N LEU A 24 10.49 1.08 -7.26
CA LEU A 24 10.26 0.24 -6.09
C LEU A 24 11.49 0.19 -5.19
N LYS A 25 11.23 0.16 -3.88
CA LYS A 25 12.24 0.07 -2.84
C LYS A 25 11.93 -1.08 -1.90
N GLN A 26 12.94 -1.54 -1.19
CA GLN A 26 12.74 -2.49 -0.10
C GLN A 26 11.73 -1.92 0.90
N SER A 27 10.85 -2.76 1.41
CA SER A 27 9.76 -2.43 2.34
C SER A 27 8.59 -1.61 1.77
N ASP A 28 8.62 -1.22 0.50
CA ASP A 28 7.44 -0.63 -0.16
C ASP A 28 6.25 -1.59 -0.10
N PHE A 29 5.07 -1.01 0.09
CA PHE A 29 3.82 -1.74 -0.12
C PHE A 29 3.33 -1.54 -1.54
N VAL A 30 2.84 -2.62 -2.13
CA VAL A 30 2.31 -2.65 -3.49
C VAL A 30 0.96 -3.35 -3.53
N VAL A 31 0.15 -2.98 -4.50
CA VAL A 31 -1.12 -3.63 -4.81
C VAL A 31 -0.87 -4.61 -5.94
N ALA A 32 -1.39 -5.83 -5.78
CA ALA A 32 -1.33 -6.87 -6.78
C ALA A 32 -2.67 -7.57 -6.93
N GLN A 33 -2.91 -8.15 -8.10
CA GLN A 33 -4.06 -9.01 -8.32
C GLN A 33 -3.71 -10.43 -7.95
N ASP A 34 -4.45 -10.98 -6.99
CA ASP A 34 -4.42 -12.39 -6.63
C ASP A 34 -5.55 -13.12 -7.38
N ASP A 35 -5.25 -14.26 -8.00
CA ASP A 35 -6.23 -15.03 -8.78
C ASP A 35 -7.34 -15.64 -7.90
N PHE A 36 -7.08 -15.80 -6.60
CA PHE A 36 -8.01 -16.43 -5.65
C PHE A 36 -8.78 -15.44 -4.79
N GLU A 37 -8.12 -14.39 -4.31
CA GLU A 37 -8.66 -13.45 -3.33
C GLU A 37 -8.97 -12.07 -3.92
N GLY A 38 -8.60 -11.83 -5.17
CA GLY A 38 -8.77 -10.54 -5.82
C GLY A 38 -7.58 -9.60 -5.55
N ILE A 39 -7.83 -8.43 -4.95
CA ILE A 39 -6.78 -7.47 -4.65
C ILE A 39 -6.04 -7.88 -3.38
N SER A 40 -4.72 -7.93 -3.46
CA SER A 40 -3.82 -8.22 -2.35
C SER A 40 -2.85 -7.07 -2.13
N ILE A 41 -2.56 -6.74 -0.88
CA ILE A 41 -1.50 -5.81 -0.51
C ILE A 41 -0.28 -6.61 -0.10
N CYS A 42 0.81 -6.41 -0.83
CA CYS A 42 2.08 -7.08 -0.60
C CYS A 42 3.13 -6.08 -0.15
N GLN A 43 4.15 -6.57 0.55
CA GLN A 43 5.34 -5.81 0.89
C GLN A 43 6.54 -6.34 0.11
N ILE A 44 7.39 -5.42 -0.37
CA ILE A 44 8.65 -5.78 -1.02
C ILE A 44 9.64 -6.26 0.03
N LEU A 45 9.99 -7.53 -0.02
CA LEU A 45 10.88 -8.19 0.92
C LEU A 45 11.99 -8.94 0.19
N TYR A 46 13.12 -9.14 0.86
CA TYR A 46 14.19 -10.00 0.36
C TYR A 46 13.90 -11.45 0.74
N ASN A 47 13.77 -12.31 -0.27
CA ASN A 47 13.63 -13.76 -0.06
C ASN A 47 15.02 -14.41 0.02
N GLY A 48 15.40 -14.85 1.22
CA GLY A 48 16.70 -15.47 1.46
C GLY A 48 16.89 -16.83 0.79
N ILE A 49 15.81 -17.50 0.38
CA ILE A 49 15.86 -18.80 -0.32
C ILE A 49 16.16 -18.57 -1.80
N THR A 50 15.38 -17.72 -2.48
CA THR A 50 15.58 -17.42 -3.91
C THR A 50 16.66 -16.36 -4.13
N LYS A 51 17.10 -15.67 -3.07
CA LYS A 51 18.08 -14.57 -3.08
C LYS A 51 17.65 -13.39 -3.97
N GLU A 52 16.35 -13.13 -4.00
CA GLU A 52 15.73 -12.09 -4.80
C GLU A 52 14.78 -11.24 -3.93
N PHE A 53 14.50 -10.02 -4.38
CA PHE A 53 13.38 -9.26 -3.86
C PHE A 53 12.08 -9.80 -4.45
N VAL A 54 11.06 -9.90 -3.60
CA VAL A 54 9.72 -10.37 -3.97
C VAL A 54 8.68 -9.48 -3.33
N ALA A 55 7.48 -9.43 -3.89
CA ALA A 55 6.33 -8.85 -3.21
C ALA A 55 5.55 -9.98 -2.53
N MET A 56 5.37 -9.91 -1.22
CA MET A 56 4.72 -10.96 -0.42
C MET A 56 3.58 -10.38 0.41
N ASN A 57 2.44 -11.08 0.45
CA ASN A 57 1.34 -10.74 1.34
C ASN A 57 1.41 -11.50 2.69
N SER A 58 0.49 -11.19 3.61
CA SER A 58 0.43 -11.79 4.94
C SER A 58 0.15 -13.29 4.93
N SER A 59 -0.49 -13.84 3.88
CA SER A 59 -0.76 -15.27 3.73
C SER A 59 0.39 -16.06 3.11
N GLY A 60 1.48 -15.40 2.71
CA GLY A 60 2.65 -16.02 2.12
C GLY A 60 2.60 -16.17 0.59
N TRP A 61 1.54 -15.68 -0.07
CA TRP A 61 1.54 -15.54 -1.52
C TRP A 61 2.54 -14.48 -1.96
N TRP A 62 3.25 -14.70 -3.05
CA TRP A 62 4.32 -13.82 -3.47
C TRP A 62 4.45 -13.72 -5.00
N ILE A 63 4.98 -12.58 -5.45
CA ILE A 63 5.30 -12.28 -6.84
C ILE A 63 6.82 -12.23 -6.96
N PRO A 64 7.43 -13.01 -7.89
CA PRO A 64 8.87 -13.00 -8.09
C PRO A 64 9.34 -11.67 -8.69
N TYR A 65 10.61 -11.35 -8.51
CA TYR A 65 11.24 -10.10 -8.95
C TYR A 65 10.97 -9.76 -10.42
N GLN A 66 11.05 -10.75 -11.30
CA GLN A 66 10.87 -10.59 -12.74
C GLN A 66 9.48 -10.11 -13.14
N ASP A 67 8.47 -10.36 -12.31
CA ASP A 67 7.08 -10.01 -12.58
C ASP A 67 6.62 -8.73 -11.85
N LEU A 68 7.45 -8.16 -10.98
CA LEU A 68 7.09 -6.98 -10.19
C LEU A 68 6.64 -5.80 -11.07
N SER A 69 7.34 -5.56 -12.18
CA SER A 69 7.07 -4.43 -13.07
C SER A 69 5.76 -4.54 -13.86
N ILE A 70 5.18 -5.71 -13.97
CA ILE A 70 3.93 -5.94 -14.71
C ILE A 70 2.76 -6.25 -13.79
N ALA A 71 3.03 -6.77 -12.60
CA ALA A 71 2.01 -7.30 -11.69
C ALA A 71 1.68 -6.38 -10.51
N THR A 72 2.44 -5.32 -10.30
CA THR A 72 2.29 -4.48 -9.10
C THR A 72 2.03 -3.01 -9.40
N GLU A 73 1.36 -2.37 -8.45
CA GLU A 73 1.17 -0.92 -8.38
C GLU A 73 1.62 -0.44 -7.00
N LYS A 74 2.35 0.67 -6.93
CA LYS A 74 2.77 1.25 -5.66
C LYS A 74 1.55 1.68 -4.84
N LEU A 75 1.43 1.18 -3.61
CA LEU A 75 0.23 1.37 -2.78
C LEU A 75 -0.07 2.84 -2.49
N ASP A 76 0.95 3.65 -2.15
CA ASP A 76 0.78 5.06 -1.88
C ASP A 76 0.19 5.81 -3.09
N HIS A 77 0.62 5.49 -4.30
CA HIS A 77 0.07 6.07 -5.53
C HIS A 77 -1.39 5.67 -5.75
N VAL A 78 -1.73 4.40 -5.53
CA VAL A 78 -3.12 3.93 -5.67
C VAL A 78 -4.05 4.63 -4.67
N ILE A 79 -3.68 4.61 -3.40
CA ILE A 79 -4.49 5.23 -2.33
C ILE A 79 -4.66 6.73 -2.58
N VAL A 80 -3.57 7.42 -2.86
CA VAL A 80 -3.62 8.88 -2.99
C VAL A 80 -4.38 9.33 -4.23
N LYS A 81 -4.15 8.69 -5.36
CA LYS A 81 -4.80 9.07 -6.63
C LYS A 81 -6.24 8.58 -6.72
N GLU A 82 -6.47 7.29 -6.47
CA GLU A 82 -7.78 6.70 -6.71
C GLU A 82 -8.75 6.96 -5.56
N PHE A 83 -8.29 6.85 -4.31
CA PHE A 83 -9.16 6.99 -3.15
C PHE A 83 -9.25 8.42 -2.63
N LEU A 84 -8.12 9.10 -2.45
CA LEU A 84 -8.08 10.48 -1.94
C LEU A 84 -8.27 11.53 -3.04
N GLY A 85 -8.06 11.18 -4.31
CA GLY A 85 -8.22 12.10 -5.44
C GLY A 85 -7.16 13.21 -5.47
N LEU A 86 -5.96 12.92 -5.00
CA LEU A 86 -4.84 13.86 -4.95
C LEU A 86 -3.86 13.61 -6.10
N GLU A 87 -3.06 14.62 -6.39
CA GLU A 87 -2.02 14.60 -7.41
C GLU A 87 -0.67 15.04 -6.83
N LYS A 88 0.39 14.85 -7.58
CA LYS A 88 1.71 15.36 -7.21
C LYS A 88 1.73 16.89 -7.25
N CYS A 89 2.14 17.50 -6.16
CA CYS A 89 2.34 18.94 -6.00
C CYS A 89 3.78 19.17 -5.51
N GLY A 90 4.74 19.23 -6.43
CA GLY A 90 6.16 19.23 -6.08
C GLY A 90 6.57 17.96 -5.35
N ALA A 91 7.14 18.09 -4.16
CA ALA A 91 7.54 16.98 -3.29
C ALA A 91 6.38 16.40 -2.44
N TYR A 92 5.17 16.90 -2.60
CA TYR A 92 4.02 16.55 -1.75
C TYR A 92 2.84 16.04 -2.58
N TRP A 93 1.92 15.35 -1.91
CA TRP A 93 0.60 15.07 -2.45
C TRP A 93 -0.33 16.25 -2.17
N GLY A 94 -1.05 16.70 -3.18
CA GLY A 94 -1.90 17.89 -3.07
C GLY A 94 -3.07 17.89 -4.02
N LYS A 95 -3.83 18.99 -3.97
CA LYS A 95 -4.95 19.27 -4.86
C LYS A 95 -4.70 20.58 -5.59
N GLY A 96 -4.64 20.53 -6.93
CA GLY A 96 -4.13 21.64 -7.72
C GLY A 96 -2.68 21.96 -7.34
N ASN A 97 -2.38 23.21 -7.00
CA ASN A 97 -1.03 23.64 -6.58
C ASN A 97 -0.86 23.70 -5.06
N THR A 98 -1.79 23.14 -4.28
CA THR A 98 -1.78 23.22 -2.82
C THR A 98 -1.46 21.85 -2.21
N PRO A 99 -0.36 21.72 -1.45
CA PRO A 99 -0.08 20.49 -0.71
C PRO A 99 -1.23 20.17 0.27
N PHE A 100 -1.68 18.94 0.25
CA PHE A 100 -2.74 18.44 1.15
C PHE A 100 -2.15 17.55 2.26
N ILE A 101 -1.27 16.63 1.89
CA ILE A 101 -0.53 15.81 2.84
C ILE A 101 0.76 16.55 3.18
N ARG A 102 0.97 16.84 4.47
CA ARG A 102 2.10 17.63 4.95
C ARG A 102 3.44 16.89 4.97
N MET A 103 3.40 15.60 4.73
CA MET A 103 4.58 14.74 4.64
C MET A 103 5.04 14.65 3.19
N PRO A 104 6.34 14.75 2.87
CA PRO A 104 6.83 14.52 1.51
C PRO A 104 6.46 13.15 0.97
N ILE A 105 6.24 13.07 -0.35
CA ILE A 105 5.81 11.84 -1.04
C ILE A 105 6.72 10.66 -0.72
N GLU A 106 8.04 10.89 -0.67
CA GLU A 106 9.04 9.84 -0.41
C GLU A 106 8.93 9.20 0.98
N TYR A 107 8.31 9.88 1.95
CA TYR A 107 8.14 9.39 3.32
C TYR A 107 6.70 8.95 3.61
N PHE A 108 5.76 9.23 2.72
CA PHE A 108 4.36 8.88 2.93
C PHE A 108 4.14 7.38 2.72
N ASN A 109 3.65 6.72 3.76
CA ASN A 109 3.26 5.31 3.72
C ASN A 109 1.82 5.17 4.22
N PRO A 110 0.86 4.82 3.36
CA PRO A 110 -0.55 4.76 3.73
C PRO A 110 -0.87 3.68 4.76
N VAL A 111 -0.03 2.65 4.89
CA VAL A 111 -0.20 1.62 5.93
C VAL A 111 0.11 2.19 7.33
N GLU A 112 1.13 3.02 7.44
CA GLU A 112 1.50 3.68 8.69
C GLU A 112 0.62 4.90 8.97
N GLU A 113 0.25 5.65 7.93
CA GLU A 113 -0.59 6.86 8.00
C GLU A 113 -2.10 6.53 7.81
N SER A 114 -2.52 5.38 8.28
CA SER A 114 -3.88 4.85 8.08
C SER A 114 -4.99 5.69 8.70
N THR A 115 -4.67 6.56 9.64
CA THR A 115 -5.64 7.50 10.25
C THR A 115 -6.33 8.35 9.20
N LEU A 116 -5.60 8.89 8.23
CA LEU A 116 -6.17 9.68 7.13
C LEU A 116 -7.15 8.87 6.28
N ILE A 117 -6.84 7.61 6.04
CA ILE A 117 -7.69 6.70 5.28
C ILE A 117 -8.96 6.38 6.05
N LEU A 118 -8.84 6.02 7.33
CA LEU A 118 -9.97 5.72 8.21
C LEU A 118 -10.89 6.92 8.40
N GLU A 119 -10.34 8.11 8.60
CA GLU A 119 -11.12 9.34 8.67
C GLU A 119 -11.89 9.62 7.37
N THR A 120 -11.25 9.40 6.23
CA THR A 120 -11.89 9.60 4.93
C THR A 120 -12.99 8.57 4.70
N LEU A 121 -12.77 7.32 5.04
CA LEU A 121 -13.80 6.27 5.01
C LEU A 121 -14.97 6.63 5.95
N GLY A 122 -14.69 7.06 7.17
CA GLY A 122 -15.70 7.46 8.15
C GLY A 122 -16.53 8.67 7.73
N ARG A 123 -15.99 9.58 6.94
CA ARG A 123 -16.74 10.70 6.36
C ARG A 123 -17.66 10.28 5.21
N ARG A 124 -17.26 9.23 4.45
CA ARG A 124 -18.02 8.73 3.29
C ARG A 124 -19.11 7.72 3.69
N TYR A 125 -18.84 6.91 4.70
CA TYR A 125 -19.69 5.80 5.10
C TYR A 125 -20.07 5.89 6.58
N LYS A 126 -21.37 5.82 6.85
CA LYS A 126 -21.88 5.88 8.24
C LYS A 126 -21.61 4.61 9.03
N ASP A 127 -21.53 3.48 8.35
CA ASP A 127 -21.37 2.14 8.95
C ASP A 127 -19.90 1.72 8.93
N LEU A 128 -19.03 2.52 9.55
CA LEU A 128 -17.62 2.20 9.69
C LEU A 128 -17.32 1.85 11.15
N PHE A 129 -16.81 0.64 11.38
CA PHE A 129 -16.31 0.25 12.69
C PHE A 129 -15.19 -0.79 12.58
N THR A 130 -14.35 -0.82 13.59
CA THR A 130 -13.20 -1.71 13.69
C THR A 130 -13.31 -2.59 14.93
N VAL A 131 -12.89 -3.84 14.80
CA VAL A 131 -12.77 -4.80 15.90
C VAL A 131 -11.42 -5.51 15.78
N ILE A 132 -10.80 -5.83 16.90
CA ILE A 132 -9.63 -6.71 16.95
C ILE A 132 -10.03 -8.02 17.62
N GLU A 133 -9.74 -9.14 16.98
CA GLU A 133 -10.02 -10.47 17.49
C GLU A 133 -8.93 -11.44 17.04
N ASN A 134 -8.38 -12.20 17.99
CA ASN A 134 -7.33 -13.19 17.72
C ASN A 134 -6.11 -12.65 16.94
N GLY A 135 -5.72 -11.40 17.21
CA GLY A 135 -4.59 -10.75 16.55
C GLY A 135 -4.87 -10.20 15.14
N CYS A 136 -6.11 -10.34 14.66
CA CYS A 136 -6.55 -9.77 13.38
C CYS A 136 -7.43 -8.55 13.58
N TRP A 137 -7.26 -7.56 12.74
CA TRP A 137 -8.15 -6.42 12.61
C TRP A 137 -9.28 -6.72 11.62
N TYR A 138 -10.50 -6.42 12.03
CA TYR A 138 -11.68 -6.47 11.18
C TYR A 138 -12.22 -5.07 11.01
N LEU A 139 -12.34 -4.65 9.76
CA LEU A 139 -12.91 -3.35 9.39
C LEU A 139 -14.19 -3.58 8.61
N THR A 140 -15.30 -3.06 9.13
CA THR A 140 -16.57 -3.06 8.40
C THR A 140 -16.82 -1.70 7.80
N VAL A 141 -17.05 -1.67 6.50
CA VAL A 141 -17.40 -0.47 5.72
C VAL A 141 -18.54 -0.82 4.80
N ASN A 142 -19.67 -0.12 4.90
CA ASN A 142 -20.84 -0.31 4.04
C ASN A 142 -21.25 -1.79 3.90
N LYS A 143 -21.32 -2.51 5.04
CA LYS A 143 -21.66 -3.94 5.16
C LYS A 143 -20.61 -4.91 4.58
N GLN A 144 -19.51 -4.42 4.03
CA GLN A 144 -18.36 -5.25 3.65
C GLN A 144 -17.40 -5.39 4.82
N ILE A 145 -16.84 -6.58 5.01
CA ILE A 145 -15.89 -6.88 6.07
C ILE A 145 -14.53 -7.17 5.45
N TYR A 146 -13.52 -6.46 5.92
CA TYR A 146 -12.13 -6.66 5.56
C TYR A 146 -11.36 -7.13 6.78
N SER A 147 -10.41 -8.02 6.62
CA SER A 147 -9.59 -8.53 7.72
C SER A 147 -8.13 -8.67 7.35
N GLU A 148 -7.26 -8.22 8.26
CA GLU A 148 -5.80 -8.32 8.14
C GLU A 148 -5.14 -8.21 9.53
N GLU A 149 -3.90 -8.66 9.62
CA GLU A 149 -3.12 -8.57 10.85
C GLU A 149 -2.75 -7.11 11.22
N ARG A 150 -2.69 -6.22 10.23
CA ARG A 150 -2.36 -4.81 10.42
C ARG A 150 -3.53 -3.91 10.05
N LEU A 151 -3.91 -3.02 10.95
CA LEU A 151 -5.00 -2.05 10.71
C LEU A 151 -4.76 -1.21 9.45
N GLY A 152 -3.52 -0.77 9.23
CA GLY A 152 -3.19 0.02 8.05
C GLY A 152 -3.42 -0.73 6.74
N VAL A 153 -3.14 -2.01 6.69
CA VAL A 153 -3.39 -2.86 5.51
C VAL A 153 -4.88 -3.04 5.28
N VAL A 154 -5.66 -3.33 6.32
CA VAL A 154 -7.11 -3.51 6.18
C VAL A 154 -7.79 -2.20 5.77
N ALA A 155 -7.34 -1.07 6.28
CA ALA A 155 -7.84 0.25 5.86
C ALA A 155 -7.57 0.53 4.37
N CYS A 156 -6.37 0.20 3.88
CA CYS A 156 -6.01 0.34 2.48
C CYS A 156 -6.82 -0.59 1.57
N LEU A 157 -7.04 -1.85 1.95
CA LEU A 157 -7.90 -2.77 1.21
C LEU A 157 -9.32 -2.22 1.03
N ALA A 158 -9.92 -1.75 2.12
CA ALA A 158 -11.24 -1.13 2.08
C ALA A 158 -11.26 0.12 1.19
N ALA A 159 -10.25 0.96 1.27
CA ALA A 159 -10.14 2.18 0.46
C ALA A 159 -10.02 1.88 -1.04
N ILE A 160 -9.22 0.88 -1.42
CA ILE A 160 -9.06 0.46 -2.81
C ILE A 160 -10.37 -0.09 -3.35
N ASP A 161 -11.03 -0.95 -2.58
CA ASP A 161 -12.31 -1.54 -2.99
C ASP A 161 -13.38 -0.46 -3.15
N CYS A 162 -13.49 0.48 -2.21
CA CYS A 162 -14.38 1.62 -2.32
C CYS A 162 -14.10 2.50 -3.55
N ALA A 163 -12.83 2.70 -3.89
CA ALA A 163 -12.43 3.50 -5.05
C ALA A 163 -12.74 2.81 -6.38
N ARG A 164 -12.48 1.51 -6.48
CA ARG A 164 -12.56 0.73 -7.73
C ARG A 164 -13.94 0.16 -8.01
N ASN A 165 -14.63 -0.30 -6.99
CA ASN A 165 -15.95 -0.92 -7.11
C ASN A 165 -17.11 0.05 -6.91
N LYS A 166 -16.84 1.31 -6.62
CA LYS A 166 -17.85 2.36 -6.36
C LYS A 166 -18.90 1.95 -5.32
N VAL A 167 -18.42 1.30 -4.29
CA VAL A 167 -19.25 0.87 -3.15
C VAL A 167 -19.69 2.05 -2.32
#